data_453795a461238d7b46abf24a92aecefc
#
_entry.id   453795a461238d7b46abf24a92aecefc
#
_cell.length_a   1.000
_cell.length_b   1.000
_cell.length_c   1.000
_cell.angle_alpha   90.00
_cell.angle_beta   90.00
_cell.angle_gamma   90.00
#
_symmetry.space_group_name_H-M   'P 1'
#
loop_
_entity.id
_entity.type
_entity.pdbx_description
1 polymer ?
#
loop_
_entity_poly.entity_id
_entity_poly.type
_entity_poly.pdbx_seq_one_letter_code
_entity_poly.pdbx_strand_id
1 'polypeptide(L)'
;MTRMAAWGGRGLTPVALSLAVGAAACSDDPAGPGTPRDDEVATITVNAESWAYVDLADPAKLVTIEDPATSPGWDIAFNATAVMLNGGAAGPGGVRGYCVCRNSGATDAQVAAMTPESELEDFLAVTAADVPTADEDWESDALVPVISGWYAYDPSTHRVSAVPGKVWKVRAAEGVAYAKLRVTAIEGASRENAGRVTIEFAVQAEKGGAMGPVRTATVDLSSGDPVHFDLVAGAVSDASDWDLRFEGYTIRVNGGVSGSGQAGAVAVDEPFEAIADASDMDRHYAGDTFGGVFSARRWYRYNVTGTDHQIWPTYDVYLIERGGEVYKVQLIGYYGPAGEPRRITMRYARLAGA
;
A
#
# COMPACT_ATOMS: atom_id res chain seq x y z
N MET A 1 -1.22 36.31 -70.03
CA MET A 1 -0.52 35.62 -71.15
C MET A 1 -0.44 34.17 -70.79
N THR A 2 -1.35 33.37 -71.31
CA THR A 2 -1.17 32.41 -72.44
C THR A 2 -0.27 31.23 -71.99
N ARG A 3 -0.66 29.97 -72.05
CA ARG A 3 -1.56 29.19 -72.87
C ARG A 3 -1.86 27.81 -72.24
N MET A 4 -3.07 27.32 -72.51
CA MET A 4 -3.52 25.94 -72.44
C MET A 4 -2.68 24.96 -73.29
N ALA A 5 -2.62 23.72 -72.92
CA ALA A 5 -2.69 22.58 -73.83
C ALA A 5 -3.22 21.34 -73.11
N ALA A 6 -4.34 20.87 -73.66
CA ALA A 6 -4.96 19.56 -73.34
C ALA A 6 -4.47 18.51 -74.35
N TRP A 7 -4.60 17.25 -73.97
CA TRP A 7 -4.86 16.00 -74.79
C TRP A 7 -4.36 14.81 -73.96
N GLY A 8 -5.00 13.68 -73.83
CA GLY A 8 -6.10 13.05 -74.52
C GLY A 8 -6.22 11.63 -73.96
N GLY A 9 -7.43 11.14 -73.84
CA GLY A 9 -7.75 9.88 -73.18
C GLY A 9 -7.37 8.62 -73.95
N ARG A 10 -7.30 7.54 -73.24
CA ARG A 10 -7.63 6.17 -73.75
C ARG A 10 -8.13 5.29 -72.58
N GLY A 11 -9.27 4.67 -72.80
CA GLY A 11 -9.98 3.81 -71.88
C GLY A 11 -9.30 2.50 -71.59
N LEU A 12 -9.55 2.00 -70.42
CA LEU A 12 -9.24 0.64 -70.02
C LEU A 12 -10.45 0.00 -69.33
N THR A 13 -10.77 -1.15 -69.80
CA THR A 13 -11.81 -2.13 -69.41
C THR A 13 -11.77 -2.51 -67.94
N PRO A 14 -12.94 -2.79 -67.32
CA PRO A 14 -13.00 -3.29 -65.94
C PRO A 14 -12.63 -4.78 -65.89
N VAL A 15 -11.64 -5.12 -65.09
CA VAL A 15 -11.36 -6.51 -64.66
C VAL A 15 -12.25 -6.79 -63.45
N ALA A 16 -13.17 -7.73 -63.62
CA ALA A 16 -13.97 -8.27 -62.52
C ALA A 16 -13.09 -9.13 -61.62
N LEU A 17 -12.88 -8.68 -60.39
CA LEU A 17 -12.24 -9.46 -59.35
C LEU A 17 -13.32 -10.23 -58.60
N SER A 18 -13.35 -11.54 -58.77
CA SER A 18 -14.22 -12.45 -58.03
C SER A 18 -13.75 -12.56 -56.60
N LEU A 19 -14.52 -12.07 -55.64
CA LEU A 19 -14.30 -12.31 -54.21
C LEU A 19 -14.73 -13.76 -53.92
N ALA A 20 -13.76 -14.64 -53.65
CA ALA A 20 -14.02 -15.92 -53.00
C ALA A 20 -14.19 -15.67 -51.50
N VAL A 21 -15.44 -15.79 -51.02
CA VAL A 21 -15.75 -15.84 -49.59
C VAL A 21 -15.31 -17.23 -49.09
N GLY A 22 -14.13 -17.30 -48.50
CA GLY A 22 -13.73 -18.45 -47.71
C GLY A 22 -14.45 -18.41 -46.38
N ALA A 23 -15.38 -19.33 -46.16
CA ALA A 23 -15.92 -19.61 -44.85
C ALA A 23 -14.78 -20.21 -43.99
N ALA A 24 -14.24 -19.41 -43.08
CA ALA A 24 -13.40 -19.95 -42.00
C ALA A 24 -14.36 -20.70 -41.06
N ALA A 25 -14.19 -22.02 -41.03
CA ALA A 25 -14.82 -22.86 -40.02
C ALA A 25 -14.15 -22.49 -38.68
N CYS A 26 -14.94 -21.96 -37.74
CA CYS A 26 -14.54 -21.91 -36.32
C CYS A 26 -14.35 -23.37 -35.87
N SER A 27 -13.14 -23.80 -35.65
CA SER A 27 -12.86 -25.01 -34.89
C SER A 27 -13.03 -24.60 -33.41
N ASP A 28 -14.15 -25.01 -32.83
CA ASP A 28 -14.27 -25.06 -31.36
C ASP A 28 -13.34 -26.17 -30.85
N ASP A 29 -12.11 -25.79 -30.52
CA ASP A 29 -11.27 -26.62 -29.67
C ASP A 29 -11.76 -26.42 -28.22
N PRO A 30 -12.21 -27.48 -27.53
CA PRO A 30 -12.54 -27.34 -26.11
C PRO A 30 -11.25 -27.08 -25.36
N ALA A 31 -11.07 -25.83 -24.91
CA ALA A 31 -10.02 -25.50 -23.98
C ALA A 31 -10.16 -26.39 -22.74
N GLY A 32 -9.09 -27.08 -22.38
CA GLY A 32 -9.04 -27.83 -21.11
C GLY A 32 -9.28 -26.87 -19.92
N PRO A 33 -9.84 -27.36 -18.84
CA PRO A 33 -10.11 -26.52 -17.67
C PRO A 33 -8.79 -25.92 -17.15
N GLY A 34 -8.69 -24.58 -17.11
CA GLY A 34 -7.71 -23.87 -16.31
C GLY A 34 -6.71 -22.96 -17.02
N THR A 35 -6.72 -22.80 -18.34
CA THR A 35 -5.83 -21.81 -18.98
C THR A 35 -6.66 -20.61 -19.43
N PRO A 36 -6.45 -19.39 -18.86
CA PRO A 36 -7.08 -18.18 -19.35
C PRO A 36 -6.70 -17.96 -20.83
N ARG A 37 -7.66 -17.52 -21.65
CA ARG A 37 -7.36 -17.05 -23.01
C ARG A 37 -6.79 -15.63 -22.91
N ASP A 38 -5.97 -15.19 -23.85
CA ASP A 38 -5.42 -13.83 -23.88
C ASP A 38 -6.52 -12.74 -23.86
N ASP A 39 -7.71 -13.05 -24.34
CA ASP A 39 -8.90 -12.20 -24.35
C ASP A 39 -9.60 -12.07 -22.97
N GLU A 40 -9.25 -12.94 -22.01
CA GLU A 40 -9.73 -12.85 -20.61
C GLU A 40 -8.84 -11.99 -19.74
N VAL A 41 -7.65 -11.61 -20.20
CA VAL A 41 -6.72 -10.74 -19.48
C VAL A 41 -7.08 -9.29 -19.73
N ALA A 42 -7.39 -8.57 -18.67
CA ALA A 42 -7.71 -7.15 -18.74
C ALA A 42 -6.66 -6.30 -18.02
N THR A 43 -6.64 -5.01 -18.31
CA THR A 43 -5.82 -4.02 -17.64
C THR A 43 -6.65 -2.83 -17.20
N ILE A 44 -6.28 -2.25 -16.07
CA ILE A 44 -6.81 -0.98 -15.58
C ILE A 44 -5.65 -0.07 -15.18
N THR A 45 -5.74 1.22 -15.51
CA THR A 45 -4.78 2.23 -15.06
C THR A 45 -5.48 3.21 -14.14
N VAL A 46 -4.89 3.44 -12.97
CA VAL A 46 -5.43 4.31 -11.94
C VAL A 46 -4.50 5.50 -11.68
N ASN A 47 -5.08 6.65 -11.34
CA ASN A 47 -4.33 7.80 -10.82
C ASN A 47 -4.20 7.65 -9.30
N ALA A 48 -3.01 7.35 -8.82
CA ALA A 48 -2.69 7.11 -7.42
C ALA A 48 -2.02 8.34 -6.72
N GLU A 49 -2.38 9.55 -7.12
CA GLU A 49 -1.96 10.78 -6.41
C GLU A 49 -2.62 10.92 -5.04
N SER A 50 -3.79 10.34 -4.89
CA SER A 50 -4.52 10.08 -3.65
C SER A 50 -5.03 8.64 -3.68
N TRP A 51 -5.69 8.18 -2.63
CA TRP A 51 -6.27 6.85 -2.63
C TRP A 51 -7.28 6.69 -3.77
N ALA A 52 -7.00 5.74 -4.66
CA ALA A 52 -7.86 5.34 -5.77
C ALA A 52 -8.33 3.90 -5.52
N TYR A 53 -9.63 3.71 -5.45
CA TYR A 53 -10.26 2.43 -5.10
C TYR A 53 -10.76 1.72 -6.34
N VAL A 54 -10.55 0.41 -6.40
CA VAL A 54 -10.96 -0.47 -7.50
C VAL A 54 -11.82 -1.60 -6.95
N ASP A 55 -12.97 -1.81 -7.58
CA ASP A 55 -13.76 -3.03 -7.46
C ASP A 55 -13.28 -4.00 -8.56
N LEU A 56 -12.80 -5.18 -8.14
CA LEU A 56 -12.29 -6.23 -9.04
C LEU A 56 -13.36 -7.04 -9.75
N ALA A 57 -14.64 -6.61 -9.69
CA ALA A 57 -15.67 -7.22 -10.54
C ALA A 57 -15.19 -7.27 -12.01
N ASP A 58 -15.76 -8.16 -12.81
CA ASP A 58 -15.41 -8.30 -14.21
C ASP A 58 -16.40 -7.50 -15.09
N PRO A 59 -15.98 -6.40 -15.77
CA PRO A 59 -14.65 -5.77 -15.75
C PRO A 59 -14.38 -4.98 -14.45
N ALA A 60 -13.12 -4.92 -14.03
CA ALA A 60 -12.71 -4.09 -12.89
C ALA A 60 -12.94 -2.60 -13.17
N LYS A 61 -13.36 -1.86 -12.15
CA LYS A 61 -13.72 -0.45 -12.28
C LYS A 61 -13.25 0.39 -11.11
N LEU A 62 -12.95 1.66 -11.39
CA LEU A 62 -12.76 2.67 -10.34
C LEU A 62 -14.08 2.95 -9.63
N VAL A 63 -14.02 3.04 -8.31
CA VAL A 63 -15.16 3.39 -7.45
C VAL A 63 -14.81 4.58 -6.57
N THR A 64 -15.81 5.40 -6.27
CA THR A 64 -15.65 6.51 -5.31
C THR A 64 -16.08 6.01 -3.94
N ILE A 65 -15.18 6.08 -2.98
CA ILE A 65 -15.38 5.64 -1.60
C ILE A 65 -15.21 6.85 -0.68
N GLU A 66 -16.25 7.17 0.10
CA GLU A 66 -16.22 8.27 1.06
C GLU A 66 -15.53 7.84 2.37
N ASP A 67 -15.87 6.65 2.86
CA ASP A 67 -15.27 6.06 4.06
C ASP A 67 -14.82 4.61 3.79
N PRO A 68 -13.54 4.39 3.52
CA PRO A 68 -13.03 3.06 3.21
C PRO A 68 -13.09 2.09 4.39
N ALA A 69 -13.07 2.60 5.64
CA ALA A 69 -13.10 1.76 6.83
C ALA A 69 -14.45 1.06 7.05
N THR A 70 -15.53 1.59 6.47
CA THR A 70 -16.89 1.06 6.62
C THR A 70 -17.51 0.55 5.32
N SER A 71 -16.89 0.84 4.17
CA SER A 71 -17.42 0.48 2.85
C SER A 71 -16.94 -0.90 2.39
N PRO A 72 -17.83 -1.85 2.07
CA PRO A 72 -17.45 -3.10 1.42
C PRO A 72 -17.33 -2.98 -0.11
N GLY A 73 -17.56 -1.80 -0.70
CA GLY A 73 -17.73 -1.58 -2.13
C GLY A 73 -16.43 -1.40 -2.93
N TRP A 74 -15.31 -1.85 -2.43
CA TRP A 74 -14.00 -1.83 -3.10
C TRP A 74 -13.20 -3.08 -2.71
N ASP A 75 -12.14 -3.42 -3.46
CA ASP A 75 -11.32 -4.60 -3.18
C ASP A 75 -9.84 -4.26 -3.00
N ILE A 76 -9.29 -3.45 -3.89
CA ILE A 76 -7.90 -3.03 -3.89
C ILE A 76 -7.82 -1.52 -4.08
N ALA A 77 -6.90 -0.86 -3.37
CA ALA A 77 -6.70 0.58 -3.48
C ALA A 77 -5.22 0.93 -3.59
N PHE A 78 -4.95 2.06 -4.24
CA PHE A 78 -3.60 2.54 -4.56
C PHE A 78 -3.40 3.98 -4.11
N ASN A 79 -2.25 4.27 -3.50
CA ASN A 79 -1.77 5.63 -3.23
C ASN A 79 -0.26 5.66 -3.38
N ALA A 80 0.24 6.36 -4.39
CA ALA A 80 1.65 6.30 -4.80
C ALA A 80 2.10 4.83 -4.97
N THR A 81 3.01 4.33 -4.15
CA THR A 81 3.47 2.93 -4.18
C THR A 81 2.76 2.03 -3.17
N ALA A 82 1.93 2.60 -2.31
CA ALA A 82 1.15 1.84 -1.34
C ALA A 82 -0.04 1.15 -2.02
N VAL A 83 -0.26 -0.11 -1.64
CA VAL A 83 -1.41 -0.92 -2.05
C VAL A 83 -2.10 -1.44 -0.81
N MET A 84 -3.43 -1.40 -0.80
CA MET A 84 -4.27 -1.77 0.32
C MET A 84 -5.40 -2.67 -0.17
N LEU A 85 -5.74 -3.70 0.59
CA LEU A 85 -6.87 -4.59 0.34
C LEU A 85 -8.01 -4.30 1.31
N ASN A 86 -9.25 -4.41 0.85
CA ASN A 86 -10.43 -4.21 1.69
C ASN A 86 -10.67 -5.41 2.61
N GLY A 87 -9.77 -5.58 3.57
CA GLY A 87 -9.86 -6.66 4.55
C GLY A 87 -9.05 -6.39 5.79
N GLY A 88 -9.27 -7.16 6.84
CA GLY A 88 -8.59 -6.99 8.11
C GLY A 88 -8.86 -5.61 8.74
N ALA A 89 -7.79 -4.84 8.98
CA ALA A 89 -7.90 -3.50 9.56
C ALA A 89 -8.23 -2.41 8.53
N ALA A 90 -8.06 -2.69 7.24
CA ALA A 90 -8.23 -1.68 6.19
C ALA A 90 -9.69 -1.51 5.74
N GLY A 91 -10.56 -2.50 5.97
CA GLY A 91 -11.97 -2.39 5.64
C GLY A 91 -12.76 -3.69 5.82
N PRO A 92 -14.10 -3.62 5.70
CA PRO A 92 -15.00 -4.73 6.02
C PRO A 92 -15.22 -5.74 4.88
N GLY A 93 -14.58 -5.57 3.71
CA GLY A 93 -14.84 -6.38 2.50
C GLY A 93 -14.37 -7.83 2.59
N GLY A 94 -13.56 -8.18 3.60
CA GLY A 94 -13.03 -9.53 3.77
C GLY A 94 -12.01 -9.94 2.71
N VAL A 95 -11.50 -8.99 1.94
CA VAL A 95 -10.51 -9.22 0.88
C VAL A 95 -9.16 -9.57 1.48
N ARG A 96 -8.50 -10.55 0.92
CA ARG A 96 -7.17 -10.99 1.35
C ARG A 96 -6.30 -11.36 0.15
N GLY A 97 -5.01 -11.35 0.35
CA GLY A 97 -4.04 -11.55 -0.71
C GLY A 97 -3.04 -12.65 -0.43
N TYR A 98 -2.49 -13.19 -1.50
CA TYR A 98 -1.38 -14.13 -1.48
C TYR A 98 -0.43 -13.80 -2.62
N CYS A 99 0.88 -13.91 -2.42
CA CYS A 99 1.85 -13.68 -3.48
C CYS A 99 2.39 -15.01 -4.02
N VAL A 100 2.21 -15.27 -5.30
CA VAL A 100 2.89 -16.37 -5.98
C VAL A 100 4.41 -16.10 -6.08
N CYS A 101 4.80 -14.86 -6.17
CA CYS A 101 6.16 -14.32 -5.97
C CYS A 101 7.28 -15.07 -6.73
N ARG A 102 7.09 -15.36 -8.00
CA ARG A 102 8.09 -16.07 -8.83
C ARG A 102 9.36 -15.25 -9.05
N ASN A 103 9.26 -13.91 -9.01
CA ASN A 103 10.36 -12.99 -9.23
C ASN A 103 11.08 -12.54 -7.95
N SER A 104 10.71 -13.08 -6.78
CA SER A 104 11.27 -12.67 -5.47
C SER A 104 12.81 -12.81 -5.38
N GLY A 105 13.41 -13.76 -6.12
CA GLY A 105 14.86 -13.97 -6.20
C GLY A 105 15.57 -13.22 -7.33
N ALA A 106 14.88 -12.42 -8.14
CA ALA A 106 15.48 -11.70 -9.26
C ALA A 106 16.51 -10.66 -8.77
N THR A 107 17.61 -10.51 -9.49
CA THR A 107 18.59 -9.44 -9.25
C THR A 107 18.06 -8.10 -9.77
N ASP A 108 18.66 -6.98 -9.35
CA ASP A 108 18.27 -5.66 -9.86
C ASP A 108 18.44 -5.55 -11.39
N ALA A 109 19.48 -6.15 -11.94
CA ALA A 109 19.70 -6.21 -13.40
C ALA A 109 18.60 -7.00 -14.13
N GLN A 110 18.09 -8.07 -13.53
CA GLN A 110 16.95 -8.82 -14.07
C GLN A 110 15.67 -8.00 -14.01
N VAL A 111 15.38 -7.37 -12.87
CA VAL A 111 14.21 -6.47 -12.73
C VAL A 111 14.27 -5.33 -13.74
N ALA A 112 15.43 -4.72 -13.96
CA ALA A 112 15.61 -3.66 -14.96
C ALA A 112 15.37 -4.13 -16.41
N ALA A 113 15.45 -5.41 -16.67
CA ALA A 113 15.22 -6.01 -18.00
C ALA A 113 13.78 -6.51 -18.20
N MET A 114 12.96 -6.59 -17.15
CA MET A 114 11.56 -7.03 -17.22
C MET A 114 10.70 -5.99 -17.91
N THR A 115 9.73 -6.46 -18.68
CA THR A 115 8.71 -5.63 -19.34
C THR A 115 7.32 -6.25 -19.17
N PRO A 116 6.23 -5.49 -19.35
CA PRO A 116 4.89 -6.06 -19.35
C PRO A 116 4.71 -7.25 -20.32
N GLU A 117 5.42 -7.24 -21.44
CA GLU A 117 5.36 -8.28 -22.47
C GLU A 117 6.18 -9.51 -22.07
N SER A 118 7.41 -9.34 -21.54
CA SER A 118 8.25 -10.48 -21.10
C SER A 118 7.61 -11.25 -19.95
N GLU A 119 6.89 -10.54 -19.06
CA GLU A 119 6.29 -11.12 -17.86
C GLU A 119 4.81 -11.53 -18.03
N LEU A 120 4.29 -11.49 -19.28
CA LEU A 120 2.93 -11.94 -19.57
C LEU A 120 2.79 -13.46 -19.41
N GLU A 121 3.81 -14.22 -19.84
CA GLU A 121 3.80 -15.68 -19.74
C GLU A 121 3.74 -16.12 -18.26
N ASP A 122 4.48 -15.47 -17.38
CA ASP A 122 4.44 -15.75 -15.94
C ASP A 122 3.07 -15.46 -15.33
N PHE A 123 2.40 -14.38 -15.78
CA PHE A 123 1.04 -14.09 -15.38
C PHE A 123 0.05 -15.16 -15.87
N LEU A 124 0.16 -15.59 -17.14
CA LEU A 124 -0.71 -16.61 -17.73
C LEU A 124 -0.50 -17.98 -17.07
N ALA A 125 0.72 -18.30 -16.68
CA ALA A 125 1.07 -19.57 -16.04
C ALA A 125 0.51 -19.73 -14.60
N VAL A 126 -0.02 -18.66 -13.98
CA VAL A 126 -0.71 -18.76 -12.68
C VAL A 126 -2.14 -19.25 -12.89
N THR A 127 -2.49 -20.36 -12.22
CA THR A 127 -3.75 -21.09 -12.36
C THR A 127 -4.39 -21.38 -10.99
N ALA A 128 -5.55 -22.03 -10.98
CA ALA A 128 -6.20 -22.48 -9.75
C ALA A 128 -5.34 -23.43 -8.89
N ALA A 129 -4.32 -24.06 -9.48
CA ALA A 129 -3.39 -24.92 -8.74
C ALA A 129 -2.40 -24.13 -7.87
N ASP A 130 -2.23 -22.84 -8.12
CA ASP A 130 -1.38 -21.93 -7.34
C ASP A 130 -2.13 -21.29 -6.16
N VAL A 131 -3.46 -21.51 -6.06
CA VAL A 131 -4.29 -20.97 -4.98
C VAL A 131 -3.98 -21.73 -3.69
N PRO A 132 -3.60 -21.01 -2.60
CA PRO A 132 -3.28 -21.66 -1.35
C PRO A 132 -4.52 -22.36 -0.77
N THR A 133 -4.32 -23.57 -0.26
CA THR A 133 -5.37 -24.38 0.36
C THR A 133 -5.50 -24.14 1.86
N ALA A 134 -4.46 -23.61 2.50
CA ALA A 134 -4.45 -23.28 3.90
C ALA A 134 -4.88 -21.83 4.11
N ASP A 135 -5.78 -21.60 5.07
CA ASP A 135 -6.34 -20.28 5.36
C ASP A 135 -5.28 -19.29 5.91
N GLU A 136 -4.29 -19.84 6.63
CA GLU A 136 -3.15 -19.09 7.18
C GLU A 136 -2.16 -18.56 6.14
N ASP A 137 -2.21 -19.03 4.90
CA ASP A 137 -1.36 -18.52 3.82
C ASP A 137 -1.90 -17.20 3.23
N TRP A 138 -3.18 -16.90 3.47
CA TRP A 138 -3.79 -15.67 3.03
C TRP A 138 -3.52 -14.53 4.01
N GLU A 139 -3.11 -13.38 3.49
CA GLU A 139 -2.80 -12.19 4.26
C GLU A 139 -3.92 -11.14 4.12
N SER A 140 -4.50 -10.72 5.25
CA SER A 140 -5.35 -9.53 5.32
C SER A 140 -4.54 -8.33 5.79
N ASP A 141 -4.94 -7.13 5.42
CA ASP A 141 -4.26 -5.92 5.83
C ASP A 141 -4.41 -5.69 7.35
N ALA A 142 -3.30 -5.44 8.01
CA ALA A 142 -3.21 -5.11 9.43
C ALA A 142 -2.66 -3.69 9.61
N LEU A 143 -3.01 -3.05 10.72
CA LEU A 143 -2.42 -1.76 11.06
C LEU A 143 -0.93 -1.93 11.35
N VAL A 144 -0.11 -1.10 10.73
CA VAL A 144 1.33 -0.96 10.98
C VAL A 144 1.57 0.42 11.59
N PRO A 145 1.61 0.51 12.94
CA PRO A 145 1.86 1.77 13.60
C PRO A 145 3.31 2.20 13.41
N VAL A 146 3.52 3.47 13.11
CA VAL A 146 4.86 4.04 12.94
C VAL A 146 5.65 4.07 14.26
N ILE A 147 4.94 4.21 15.39
CA ILE A 147 5.54 4.09 16.73
C ILE A 147 5.43 2.63 17.17
N SER A 148 6.48 1.85 16.94
CA SER A 148 6.53 0.42 17.20
C SER A 148 7.82 -0.01 17.90
N GLY A 149 7.80 -1.16 18.61
CA GLY A 149 8.98 -1.66 19.35
C GLY A 149 9.29 -0.89 20.63
N TRP A 150 8.32 -0.16 21.18
CA TRP A 150 8.44 0.57 22.45
C TRP A 150 8.32 -0.32 23.68
N TYR A 151 7.92 -1.58 23.51
CA TYR A 151 7.86 -2.59 24.55
C TYR A 151 8.51 -3.90 24.10
N ALA A 152 8.90 -4.71 25.06
CA ALA A 152 9.37 -6.07 24.88
C ALA A 152 8.57 -7.03 25.78
N TYR A 153 8.25 -8.21 25.24
CA TYR A 153 7.65 -9.31 25.98
C TYR A 153 8.69 -10.40 26.22
N ASP A 154 8.84 -10.79 27.49
CA ASP A 154 9.67 -11.94 27.89
C ASP A 154 8.78 -13.17 28.05
N PRO A 155 8.87 -14.17 27.17
CA PRO A 155 8.05 -15.38 27.24
C PRO A 155 8.40 -16.28 28.42
N SER A 156 9.58 -16.15 29.03
CA SER A 156 10.02 -16.96 30.16
C SER A 156 9.41 -16.49 31.47
N THR A 157 9.22 -15.19 31.63
CA THR A 157 8.66 -14.56 32.83
C THR A 157 7.24 -14.04 32.65
N HIS A 158 6.72 -14.08 31.41
CA HIS A 158 5.44 -13.50 31.01
C HIS A 158 5.32 -12.00 31.35
N ARG A 159 6.45 -11.27 31.32
CA ARG A 159 6.49 -9.86 31.65
C ARG A 159 6.62 -9.00 30.39
N VAL A 160 5.92 -7.88 30.41
CA VAL A 160 6.07 -6.80 29.46
C VAL A 160 6.87 -5.67 30.11
N SER A 161 7.83 -5.13 29.38
CA SER A 161 8.66 -4.01 29.83
C SER A 161 8.82 -2.98 28.73
N ALA A 162 8.99 -1.71 29.11
CA ALA A 162 9.35 -0.66 28.17
C ALA A 162 10.75 -0.88 27.59
N VAL A 163 10.98 -0.31 26.41
CA VAL A 163 12.30 -0.25 25.75
C VAL A 163 12.73 1.22 25.66
N PRO A 164 13.28 1.81 26.74
CA PRO A 164 13.56 3.26 26.83
C PRO A 164 14.59 3.76 25.81
N GLY A 165 15.39 2.85 25.22
CA GLY A 165 16.34 3.18 24.16
C GLY A 165 15.70 3.43 22.80
N LYS A 166 14.39 3.10 22.62
CA LYS A 166 13.64 3.47 21.43
C LYS A 166 13.12 4.89 21.55
N VAL A 167 13.51 5.72 20.60
CA VAL A 167 13.20 7.15 20.56
C VAL A 167 12.59 7.50 19.21
N TRP A 168 11.62 8.40 19.24
CA TRP A 168 10.99 8.93 18.02
C TRP A 168 11.05 10.45 18.00
N LYS A 169 11.26 11.01 16.80
CA LYS A 169 10.89 12.38 16.48
C LYS A 169 9.48 12.35 15.90
N VAL A 170 8.58 13.16 16.44
CA VAL A 170 7.16 13.18 16.12
C VAL A 170 6.77 14.55 15.64
N ARG A 171 6.05 14.65 14.54
CA ARG A 171 5.33 15.86 14.11
C ARG A 171 3.90 15.77 14.67
N ALA A 172 3.41 16.83 15.27
CA ALA A 172 2.06 16.91 15.81
C ALA A 172 0.98 16.95 14.70
N ALA A 173 -0.28 16.72 15.05
CA ALA A 173 -1.37 16.56 14.11
C ALA A 173 -1.71 17.83 13.31
N GLU A 174 -1.51 19.01 13.90
CA GLU A 174 -1.65 20.31 13.22
C GLU A 174 -0.51 20.61 12.22
N GLY A 175 0.57 19.80 12.24
CA GLY A 175 1.68 19.90 11.29
C GLY A 175 2.72 20.98 11.60
N VAL A 176 2.61 21.70 12.72
CA VAL A 176 3.47 22.84 13.08
C VAL A 176 4.46 22.49 14.19
N ALA A 177 3.98 21.86 15.28
CA ALA A 177 4.81 21.47 16.40
C ALA A 177 5.48 20.11 16.16
N TYR A 178 6.59 19.92 16.85
CA TYR A 178 7.37 18.67 16.83
C TYR A 178 7.73 18.26 18.24
N ALA A 179 7.98 16.96 18.43
CA ALA A 179 8.39 16.45 19.74
C ALA A 179 9.42 15.34 19.61
N LYS A 180 10.29 15.20 20.60
CA LYS A 180 10.96 13.94 20.87
C LYS A 180 10.17 13.13 21.88
N LEU A 181 10.10 11.83 21.71
CA LEU A 181 9.26 10.92 22.49
C LEU A 181 10.00 9.61 22.81
N ARG A 182 9.84 9.09 24.02
CA ARG A 182 10.16 7.71 24.38
C ARG A 182 9.16 7.16 25.40
N VAL A 183 9.05 5.83 25.47
CA VAL A 183 8.32 5.12 26.54
C VAL A 183 9.32 4.67 27.59
N THR A 184 9.09 5.03 28.85
CA THR A 184 10.05 4.77 29.95
C THR A 184 9.59 3.70 30.92
N ALA A 185 8.28 3.51 31.11
CA ALA A 185 7.76 2.49 32.00
C ALA A 185 6.42 1.91 31.52
N ILE A 186 6.16 0.67 31.92
CA ILE A 186 4.89 -0.03 31.76
C ILE A 186 4.56 -0.70 33.08
N GLU A 187 3.35 -0.45 33.61
CA GLU A 187 2.89 -1.01 34.88
C GLU A 187 1.50 -1.60 34.76
N GLY A 188 1.27 -2.76 35.37
CA GLY A 188 -0.04 -3.42 35.36
C GLY A 188 -0.46 -3.98 33.99
N ALA A 189 0.53 -4.31 33.15
CA ALA A 189 0.27 -4.92 31.85
C ALA A 189 -0.51 -6.25 31.98
N SER A 190 -1.47 -6.45 31.10
CA SER A 190 -2.25 -7.70 30.94
C SER A 190 -1.98 -8.32 29.57
N ARG A 191 -2.70 -9.38 29.23
CA ARG A 191 -2.65 -9.97 27.88
C ARG A 191 -3.22 -9.01 26.82
N GLU A 192 -4.22 -8.23 27.18
CA GLU A 192 -5.02 -7.40 26.29
C GLU A 192 -4.49 -5.98 26.15
N ASN A 193 -3.85 -5.44 27.22
CA ASN A 193 -3.36 -4.07 27.22
C ASN A 193 -2.12 -3.84 28.08
N ALA A 194 -1.44 -2.72 27.82
CA ALA A 194 -0.21 -2.33 28.48
C ALA A 194 -0.41 -1.77 29.90
N GLY A 195 -1.66 -1.64 30.39
CA GLY A 195 -1.94 -1.06 31.71
C GLY A 195 -1.64 0.43 31.76
N ARG A 196 -0.65 0.87 32.54
CA ARG A 196 -0.20 2.25 32.59
C ARG A 196 1.12 2.42 31.86
N VAL A 197 1.13 3.28 30.85
CA VAL A 197 2.31 3.58 30.02
C VAL A 197 2.84 4.96 30.39
N THR A 198 4.07 5.03 30.82
CA THR A 198 4.75 6.30 31.11
C THR A 198 5.61 6.70 29.91
N ILE A 199 5.37 7.91 29.41
CA ILE A 199 6.13 8.53 28.33
C ILE A 199 6.93 9.72 28.84
N GLU A 200 8.11 9.92 28.28
CA GLU A 200 8.85 11.17 28.34
C GLU A 200 8.89 11.82 26.98
N PHE A 201 8.67 13.12 26.94
CA PHE A 201 8.66 13.90 25.72
C PHE A 201 9.07 15.35 25.97
N ALA A 202 9.54 16.02 24.92
CA ALA A 202 9.74 17.47 24.91
C ALA A 202 9.27 18.03 23.58
N VAL A 203 8.56 19.15 23.61
CA VAL A 203 7.91 19.75 22.46
C VAL A 203 8.69 20.96 21.98
N GLN A 204 8.82 21.06 20.68
CA GLN A 204 9.35 22.16 19.91
C GLN A 204 8.16 22.81 19.18
N ALA A 205 7.79 24.03 19.54
CA ALA A 205 6.54 24.66 19.12
C ALA A 205 6.45 24.92 17.60
N GLU A 206 7.61 25.02 16.92
CA GLU A 206 7.68 25.27 15.48
C GLU A 206 8.97 24.66 14.91
N LYS A 207 9.01 24.46 13.61
CA LYS A 207 10.20 23.93 12.91
C LYS A 207 11.44 24.81 13.16
N GLY A 208 12.51 24.17 13.64
CA GLY A 208 13.78 24.84 13.97
C GLY A 208 13.74 25.73 15.21
N GLY A 209 12.61 25.77 15.95
CA GLY A 209 12.48 26.49 17.19
C GLY A 209 13.23 25.80 18.36
N ALA A 210 13.25 26.41 19.52
CA ALA A 210 13.89 25.84 20.70
C ALA A 210 13.10 24.65 21.25
N MET A 211 13.81 23.58 21.66
CA MET A 211 13.22 22.47 22.38
C MET A 211 12.76 22.91 23.77
N GLY A 212 11.52 22.63 24.10
CA GLY A 212 10.96 22.88 25.43
C GLY A 212 11.50 21.93 26.49
N PRO A 213 11.08 22.09 27.75
CA PRO A 213 11.48 21.21 28.82
C PRO A 213 10.97 19.79 28.64
N VAL A 214 11.71 18.81 29.11
CA VAL A 214 11.27 17.43 29.19
C VAL A 214 10.09 17.34 30.16
N ARG A 215 9.02 16.70 29.70
CA ARG A 215 7.80 16.41 30.48
C ARG A 215 7.61 14.90 30.56
N THR A 216 6.95 14.47 31.60
CA THR A 216 6.56 13.07 31.82
C THR A 216 5.05 13.01 31.95
N ALA A 217 4.44 12.05 31.28
CA ALA A 217 3.02 11.75 31.40
C ALA A 217 2.81 10.25 31.56
N THR A 218 1.76 9.87 32.29
CA THR A 218 1.31 8.49 32.41
C THR A 218 -0.07 8.36 31.78
N VAL A 219 -0.19 7.48 30.78
CA VAL A 219 -1.44 7.14 30.10
C VAL A 219 -1.97 5.85 30.73
N ASP A 220 -3.18 5.91 31.27
CA ASP A 220 -3.84 4.77 31.92
C ASP A 220 -4.78 4.06 30.94
N LEU A 221 -4.43 2.83 30.56
CA LEU A 221 -5.18 1.96 29.64
C LEU A 221 -5.92 0.84 30.39
N SER A 222 -5.97 0.87 31.71
CA SER A 222 -6.51 -0.24 32.52
C SER A 222 -8.02 -0.47 32.30
N SER A 223 -8.76 0.54 31.80
CA SER A 223 -10.16 0.38 31.39
C SER A 223 -10.35 -0.49 30.14
N GLY A 224 -9.29 -0.60 29.30
CA GLY A 224 -9.36 -1.20 27.97
C GLY A 224 -9.82 -0.24 26.86
N ASP A 225 -10.26 0.96 27.21
CA ASP A 225 -10.66 1.97 26.24
C ASP A 225 -9.45 2.68 25.63
N PRO A 226 -9.54 3.14 24.37
CA PRO A 226 -8.51 3.98 23.76
C PRO A 226 -8.36 5.31 24.49
N VAL A 227 -7.12 5.76 24.66
CA VAL A 227 -6.79 7.05 25.28
C VAL A 227 -6.10 7.94 24.26
N HIS A 228 -6.65 9.13 24.03
CA HIS A 228 -6.07 10.16 23.17
C HIS A 228 -5.16 11.08 23.98
N PHE A 229 -4.09 11.55 23.37
CA PHE A 229 -3.07 12.38 24.00
C PHE A 229 -2.63 13.52 23.07
N ASP A 230 -2.68 14.75 23.54
CA ASP A 230 -2.15 15.92 22.88
C ASP A 230 -0.71 16.17 23.39
N LEU A 231 0.27 16.11 22.50
CA LEU A 231 1.68 16.34 22.83
C LEU A 231 1.97 17.80 23.21
N VAL A 232 1.28 18.74 22.56
CA VAL A 232 1.48 20.18 22.80
C VAL A 232 0.96 20.56 24.18
N ALA A 233 -0.27 20.20 24.50
CA ALA A 233 -0.85 20.35 25.83
C ALA A 233 -0.11 19.48 26.87
N GLY A 234 0.36 18.31 26.48
CA GLY A 234 1.00 17.32 27.33
C GLY A 234 0.02 16.63 28.26
N ALA A 235 -1.16 16.36 27.78
CA ALA A 235 -2.28 15.82 28.54
C ALA A 235 -3.17 14.89 27.71
N VAL A 236 -3.93 14.06 28.40
CA VAL A 236 -5.04 13.31 27.79
C VAL A 236 -6.04 14.31 27.19
N SER A 237 -6.47 14.03 25.97
CA SER A 237 -7.39 14.85 25.18
C SER A 237 -8.62 14.05 24.79
N ASP A 238 -9.54 14.68 24.06
CA ASP A 238 -10.68 14.01 23.45
C ASP A 238 -10.33 13.50 22.03
N ALA A 239 -11.30 12.84 21.40
CA ALA A 239 -11.12 12.24 20.08
C ALA A 239 -11.05 13.27 18.93
N SER A 240 -11.29 14.55 19.19
CA SER A 240 -11.24 15.60 18.16
C SER A 240 -9.90 16.33 18.09
N ASP A 241 -9.09 16.26 19.17
CA ASP A 241 -7.85 17.01 19.30
C ASP A 241 -6.77 16.12 19.93
N TRP A 242 -6.05 15.35 19.08
CA TRP A 242 -5.05 14.42 19.55
C TRP A 242 -3.90 14.28 18.56
N ASP A 243 -2.71 13.95 19.09
CA ASP A 243 -1.53 13.59 18.32
C ASP A 243 -1.25 12.09 18.36
N LEU A 244 -1.43 11.51 19.54
CA LEU A 244 -1.21 10.09 19.80
C LEU A 244 -2.48 9.44 20.37
N ARG A 245 -2.76 8.21 19.94
CA ARG A 245 -3.80 7.36 20.50
C ARG A 245 -3.20 6.06 21.00
N PHE A 246 -3.38 5.78 22.27
CA PHE A 246 -2.96 4.56 22.92
C PHE A 246 -4.12 3.59 23.01
N GLU A 247 -3.93 2.36 22.56
CA GLU A 247 -4.96 1.32 22.53
C GLU A 247 -4.29 -0.05 22.65
N GLY A 248 -4.55 -0.79 23.74
CA GLY A 248 -3.90 -2.07 23.99
C GLY A 248 -2.37 -1.92 24.05
N TYR A 249 -1.69 -2.50 23.09
CA TYR A 249 -0.24 -2.41 22.89
C TYR A 249 0.14 -1.58 21.65
N THR A 250 -0.76 -0.76 21.18
CA THR A 250 -0.57 0.06 19.99
C THR A 250 -0.50 1.54 20.36
N ILE A 251 0.46 2.27 19.82
CA ILE A 251 0.50 3.73 19.81
C ILE A 251 0.33 4.18 18.37
N ARG A 252 -0.81 4.83 18.08
CA ARG A 252 -1.13 5.40 16.76
C ARG A 252 -0.81 6.88 16.75
N VAL A 253 -0.51 7.40 15.55
CA VAL A 253 -0.42 8.84 15.30
C VAL A 253 -1.67 9.35 14.60
N ASN A 254 -2.10 10.59 14.85
CA ASN A 254 -3.19 11.22 14.10
C ASN A 254 -2.73 11.63 12.71
N GLY A 255 -2.50 10.62 11.87
CA GLY A 255 -2.02 10.76 10.50
C GLY A 255 -1.94 9.42 9.78
N GLY A 256 -1.75 9.45 8.49
CA GLY A 256 -1.77 8.24 7.65
C GLY A 256 -3.15 7.59 7.63
N VAL A 257 -3.24 6.29 7.97
CA VAL A 257 -4.51 5.55 8.00
C VAL A 257 -5.23 5.62 9.35
N SER A 258 -4.60 6.19 10.38
CA SER A 258 -5.15 6.24 11.74
C SER A 258 -5.86 7.55 12.09
N GLY A 259 -5.70 8.59 11.28
CA GLY A 259 -6.34 9.88 11.52
C GLY A 259 -6.18 10.85 10.37
N SER A 260 -7.02 11.91 10.37
CA SER A 260 -7.04 12.94 9.31
C SER A 260 -6.03 14.08 9.52
N GLY A 261 -5.30 14.07 10.64
CA GLY A 261 -4.26 15.05 10.93
C GLY A 261 -2.98 14.82 10.13
N GLN A 262 -1.99 15.65 10.40
CA GLN A 262 -0.67 15.58 9.78
C GLN A 262 0.38 14.93 10.68
N ALA A 263 -0.05 14.28 11.78
CA ALA A 263 0.90 13.63 12.68
C ALA A 263 1.69 12.55 11.95
N GLY A 264 2.95 12.45 12.31
CA GLY A 264 3.85 11.44 11.81
C GLY A 264 5.04 11.27 12.73
N ALA A 265 5.67 10.11 12.66
CA ALA A 265 6.83 9.82 13.48
C ALA A 265 7.95 9.19 12.65
N VAL A 266 9.16 9.27 13.19
CA VAL A 266 10.34 8.57 12.70
C VAL A 266 11.14 8.08 13.88
N ALA A 267 11.50 6.78 13.89
CA ALA A 267 12.40 6.22 14.88
C ALA A 267 13.82 6.71 14.61
N VAL A 268 14.55 7.07 15.67
CA VAL A 268 15.93 7.53 15.58
C VAL A 268 16.81 6.74 16.52
N ASP A 269 18.07 6.57 16.15
CA ASP A 269 19.09 5.90 17.00
C ASP A 269 19.80 6.90 17.93
N GLU A 270 19.50 8.20 17.77
CA GLU A 270 20.05 9.26 18.61
C GLU A 270 19.49 9.17 20.04
N PRO A 271 20.32 9.25 21.09
CA PRO A 271 19.83 9.24 22.45
C PRO A 271 18.86 10.39 22.72
N PHE A 272 17.80 10.11 23.48
CA PHE A 272 16.74 11.08 23.77
C PHE A 272 17.27 12.42 24.29
N GLU A 273 18.29 12.37 25.17
CA GLU A 273 18.89 13.55 25.76
C GLU A 273 19.70 14.40 24.78
N ALA A 274 20.22 13.77 23.71
CA ALA A 274 21.03 14.45 22.70
C ALA A 274 20.19 15.20 21.67
N ILE A 275 18.91 14.83 21.49
CA ILE A 275 18.03 15.45 20.50
C ILE A 275 17.73 16.90 20.88
N ALA A 276 18.32 17.82 20.16
CA ALA A 276 18.12 19.27 20.30
C ALA A 276 17.08 19.80 19.29
N ASP A 277 16.88 19.12 18.16
CA ASP A 277 15.90 19.43 17.12
C ASP A 277 15.10 18.18 16.77
N ALA A 278 13.78 18.26 16.95
CA ALA A 278 12.86 17.19 16.56
C ALA A 278 12.19 17.44 15.21
N SER A 279 12.53 18.53 14.51
CA SER A 279 11.90 18.95 13.25
C SER A 279 12.79 18.75 12.01
N ASP A 280 13.96 18.14 12.19
CA ASP A 280 15.02 18.03 11.17
C ASP A 280 14.84 16.85 10.18
N MET A 281 13.79 16.04 10.33
CA MET A 281 13.59 14.83 9.53
C MET A 281 12.78 15.06 8.24
N ASP A 282 12.33 16.29 7.97
CA ASP A 282 11.63 16.73 6.77
C ASP A 282 10.57 15.73 6.26
N ARG A 283 10.85 15.00 5.18
CA ARG A 283 9.94 14.05 4.52
C ARG A 283 9.84 12.69 5.21
N HIS A 284 10.62 12.43 6.25
CA HIS A 284 10.71 11.12 6.87
C HIS A 284 9.66 10.89 7.97
N TYR A 285 8.90 11.94 8.35
CA TYR A 285 7.76 11.75 9.24
C TYR A 285 6.67 10.95 8.51
N ALA A 286 6.55 9.69 8.85
CA ALA A 286 5.52 8.81 8.30
C ALA A 286 4.32 8.75 9.25
N GLY A 287 3.10 8.72 8.67
CA GLY A 287 1.90 8.31 9.40
C GLY A 287 1.80 6.80 9.52
N ASP A 288 0.81 6.33 10.24
CA ASP A 288 0.49 4.90 10.28
C ASP A 288 0.05 4.41 8.90
N THR A 289 0.29 3.12 8.62
CA THR A 289 -0.05 2.49 7.35
C THR A 289 -0.80 1.18 7.59
N PHE A 290 -1.42 0.65 6.55
CA PHE A 290 -1.81 -0.76 6.53
C PHE A 290 -0.71 -1.59 5.88
N GLY A 291 -0.55 -2.83 6.35
CA GLY A 291 0.37 -3.80 5.82
C GLY A 291 -0.27 -5.17 5.69
N GLY A 292 -0.11 -5.78 4.53
CA GLY A 292 -0.52 -7.12 4.15
C GLY A 292 0.42 -7.62 3.08
N VAL A 293 -0.06 -8.43 2.16
CA VAL A 293 0.75 -9.08 1.12
C VAL A 293 1.64 -8.11 0.34
N PHE A 294 1.12 -6.92 -0.02
CA PHE A 294 1.89 -5.93 -0.80
C PHE A 294 2.96 -5.19 0.01
N SER A 295 2.89 -5.18 1.33
CA SER A 295 3.95 -4.64 2.17
C SER A 295 5.00 -5.70 2.52
N ALA A 296 4.57 -6.95 2.74
CA ALA A 296 5.44 -8.10 2.98
C ALA A 296 6.20 -8.52 1.70
N ARG A 297 5.56 -8.42 0.57
CA ARG A 297 6.06 -8.75 -0.77
C ARG A 297 5.82 -7.55 -1.69
N ARG A 298 6.81 -6.63 -1.74
CA ARG A 298 6.68 -5.38 -2.50
C ARG A 298 6.63 -5.65 -3.99
N TRP A 299 5.65 -5.06 -4.67
CA TRP A 299 5.44 -5.15 -6.11
C TRP A 299 6.46 -4.35 -6.93
N TYR A 300 7.40 -3.64 -6.29
CA TYR A 300 8.39 -2.80 -6.95
C TYR A 300 9.72 -2.83 -6.22
N ARG A 301 10.75 -2.43 -6.95
CA ARG A 301 12.04 -1.98 -6.40
C ARG A 301 12.28 -0.52 -6.75
N TYR A 302 13.05 0.15 -5.93
CA TYR A 302 13.43 1.55 -6.14
C TYR A 302 14.87 1.64 -6.57
N ASN A 303 15.16 2.46 -7.62
CA ASN A 303 16.51 2.83 -8.04
C ASN A 303 17.41 1.62 -8.37
N VAL A 304 16.90 0.64 -9.10
CA VAL A 304 17.62 -0.61 -9.41
C VAL A 304 18.89 -0.40 -10.25
N THR A 305 18.98 0.71 -10.98
CA THR A 305 20.20 1.09 -11.71
C THR A 305 21.23 1.83 -10.85
N GLY A 306 20.84 2.22 -9.61
CA GLY A 306 21.69 2.97 -8.68
C GLY A 306 21.68 4.49 -8.88
N THR A 307 21.11 5.00 -9.97
CA THR A 307 21.19 6.43 -10.34
C THR A 307 19.89 7.04 -10.90
N ASP A 308 18.87 6.23 -11.17
CA ASP A 308 17.65 6.67 -11.87
C ASP A 308 16.54 7.17 -10.94
N HIS A 309 16.60 6.81 -9.66
CA HIS A 309 15.58 7.14 -8.66
C HIS A 309 14.14 6.74 -9.07
N GLN A 310 14.00 5.69 -9.90
CA GLN A 310 12.73 5.23 -10.45
C GLN A 310 12.16 4.04 -9.67
N ILE A 311 10.86 3.87 -9.82
CA ILE A 311 10.09 2.70 -9.36
C ILE A 311 10.08 1.67 -10.50
N TRP A 312 10.51 0.45 -10.21
CA TRP A 312 10.61 -0.67 -11.15
C TRP A 312 9.68 -1.79 -10.68
N PRO A 313 8.62 -2.13 -11.42
CA PRO A 313 7.76 -3.26 -11.08
C PRO A 313 8.57 -4.56 -11.00
N THR A 314 8.24 -5.43 -10.04
CA THR A 314 8.83 -6.78 -9.95
C THR A 314 8.06 -7.79 -10.76
N TYR A 315 6.89 -7.42 -11.25
CA TYR A 315 5.98 -8.29 -12.01
C TYR A 315 5.60 -9.57 -11.27
N ASP A 316 5.70 -9.59 -9.95
CA ASP A 316 5.14 -10.67 -9.15
C ASP A 316 3.63 -10.74 -9.32
N VAL A 317 3.07 -11.95 -9.36
CA VAL A 317 1.64 -12.18 -9.46
C VAL A 317 1.08 -12.37 -8.06
N TYR A 318 0.03 -11.61 -7.76
CA TYR A 318 -0.71 -11.70 -6.51
C TYR A 318 -2.06 -12.34 -6.78
N LEU A 319 -2.51 -13.19 -5.87
CA LEU A 319 -3.87 -13.70 -5.84
C LEU A 319 -4.66 -12.86 -4.83
N ILE A 320 -5.84 -12.42 -5.24
CA ILE A 320 -6.75 -11.62 -4.42
C ILE A 320 -8.05 -12.40 -4.29
N GLU A 321 -8.37 -12.83 -3.08
CA GLU A 321 -9.62 -13.51 -2.75
C GLU A 321 -10.63 -12.49 -2.25
N ARG A 322 -11.82 -12.52 -2.85
CA ARG A 322 -12.98 -11.72 -2.47
C ARG A 322 -14.25 -12.54 -2.56
N GLY A 323 -14.94 -12.74 -1.45
CA GLY A 323 -16.26 -13.39 -1.46
C GLY A 323 -16.31 -14.79 -2.08
N GLY A 324 -15.21 -15.54 -2.03
CA GLY A 324 -15.08 -16.87 -2.62
C GLY A 324 -14.67 -16.87 -4.09
N GLU A 325 -14.36 -15.72 -4.68
CA GLU A 325 -13.77 -15.59 -6.02
C GLU A 325 -12.29 -15.22 -5.88
N VAL A 326 -11.43 -15.79 -6.72
CA VAL A 326 -10.00 -15.47 -6.74
C VAL A 326 -9.65 -14.78 -8.05
N TYR A 327 -8.96 -13.66 -7.94
CA TYR A 327 -8.39 -12.91 -9.05
C TYR A 327 -6.87 -12.99 -8.99
N LYS A 328 -6.23 -13.16 -10.13
CA LYS A 328 -4.78 -12.92 -10.26
C LYS A 328 -4.55 -11.49 -10.72
N VAL A 329 -3.60 -10.82 -10.08
CA VAL A 329 -3.26 -9.42 -10.28
C VAL A 329 -1.76 -9.28 -10.44
N GLN A 330 -1.32 -8.47 -11.39
CA GLN A 330 0.08 -8.12 -11.60
C GLN A 330 0.21 -6.62 -11.83
N LEU A 331 1.01 -5.94 -11.03
CA LEU A 331 1.28 -4.51 -11.20
C LEU A 331 2.41 -4.35 -12.22
N ILE A 332 2.08 -3.75 -13.38
CA ILE A 332 2.95 -3.71 -14.55
C ILE A 332 3.47 -2.32 -14.89
N GLY A 333 3.06 -1.29 -14.18
CA GLY A 333 3.52 0.07 -14.42
C GLY A 333 3.25 1.01 -13.25
N TYR A 334 4.13 2.02 -13.10
CA TYR A 334 4.01 3.12 -12.15
C TYR A 334 3.93 4.48 -12.85
N TYR A 335 4.36 4.51 -14.11
CA TYR A 335 4.43 5.72 -14.91
C TYR A 335 3.40 5.66 -16.04
N GLY A 336 2.80 6.81 -16.33
CA GLY A 336 1.93 7.00 -17.49
C GLY A 336 2.73 7.13 -18.80
N PRO A 337 2.02 7.23 -19.94
CA PRO A 337 2.66 7.27 -21.26
C PRO A 337 3.61 8.43 -21.49
N ALA A 338 3.44 9.55 -20.77
CA ALA A 338 4.34 10.72 -20.82
C ALA A 338 5.38 10.72 -19.70
N GLY A 339 5.51 9.60 -18.93
CA GLY A 339 6.45 9.48 -17.83
C GLY A 339 5.96 10.07 -16.50
N GLU A 340 4.71 10.49 -16.42
CA GLU A 340 4.10 10.98 -15.18
C GLU A 340 3.99 9.87 -14.14
N PRO A 341 4.49 10.10 -12.90
CA PRO A 341 4.47 9.10 -11.85
C PRO A 341 3.04 8.89 -11.29
N ARG A 342 2.88 7.82 -10.51
CA ARG A 342 1.61 7.48 -9.83
C ARG A 342 0.47 7.17 -10.81
N ARG A 343 0.80 6.64 -11.98
CA ARG A 343 -0.14 6.06 -12.94
C ARG A 343 0.01 4.54 -12.87
N ILE A 344 -0.63 3.94 -11.86
CA ILE A 344 -0.50 2.50 -11.62
C ILE A 344 -1.28 1.75 -12.68
N THR A 345 -0.59 0.89 -13.44
CA THR A 345 -1.24 -0.03 -14.38
C THR A 345 -1.20 -1.43 -13.80
N MET A 346 -2.38 -2.02 -13.68
CA MET A 346 -2.61 -3.37 -13.17
C MET A 346 -3.19 -4.25 -14.28
N ARG A 347 -2.57 -5.41 -14.49
CA ARG A 347 -3.12 -6.52 -15.27
C ARG A 347 -3.85 -7.45 -14.31
N TYR A 348 -5.01 -7.96 -14.72
CA TYR A 348 -5.81 -8.85 -13.87
C TYR A 348 -6.63 -9.84 -14.70
N ALA A 349 -6.98 -10.95 -14.09
CA ALA A 349 -7.94 -11.91 -14.59
C ALA A 349 -8.59 -12.67 -13.43
N ARG A 350 -9.86 -13.07 -13.57
CA ARG A 350 -10.50 -13.99 -12.63
C ARG A 350 -9.98 -15.40 -12.87
N LEU A 351 -9.68 -16.14 -11.82
CA LEU A 351 -9.29 -17.55 -11.91
C LEU A 351 -10.53 -18.44 -11.95
N ALA A 352 -10.74 -19.14 -13.07
CA ALA A 352 -11.82 -20.10 -13.19
C ALA A 352 -11.56 -21.36 -12.34
N GLY A 353 -12.51 -21.75 -11.52
CA GLY A 353 -12.44 -22.99 -10.72
C GLY A 353 -11.56 -22.89 -9.46
N ALA A 354 -11.22 -21.66 -9.06
CA ALA A 354 -10.53 -21.40 -7.79
C ALA A 354 -11.53 -21.26 -6.65
#